data_20ec82e92eda3dbecc16c90ac99afcdf
#
_entry.id   20ec82e92eda3dbecc16c90ac99afcdf
#
_cell.length_a   1.000
_cell.length_b   1.000
_cell.length_c   1.000
_cell.angle_alpha   90.00
_cell.angle_beta   90.00
_cell.angle_gamma   90.00
#
_symmetry.space_group_name_H-M   'P 1'
#
loop_
_entity.id
_entity.type
_entity.pdbx_description
1 polymer ?
#
loop_
_entity_poly.entity_id
_entity_poly.type
_entity_poly.pdbx_seq_one_letter_code
_entity_poly.pdbx_strand_id
1 'polypeptide(L)'
;RSPAEQLLEKQATVATALGRYPELAQVSPAPIVGADRLVDYRIRAKLVAARDRLGLFREGSHEVVDVPECRVMSPALRTLAAELRGRLPEDVTGVDLREADGGTLVTLIARRGASQGRLTAFATSLGERVPSVLGVAVSLRDPRSPQLLGDEPVGVWGKAELPHHFGEDAPYHLAAPGSFTQVHPEQAARLHSEIERRLVEHLGALSGARVLELHAGSGALGLRLARAGARVTLVEAFEPAVKRAVTAARLQNITLEARAADAVAFCEDTLSRGERFEALLVNPPRRGLEAKLRESIAGLAAKVLVYVSCAPDTFARDAAHLARLGYLPERVTPFDLIPLSDAVELVAVFVPGDSPAPKVLYQDESLIAVEKAGLEPLVARGALPSLEQRVRRLPGAAAAVPLDAIDSGTSGVCLFATDPDKVTEIKRALEDGESRYLALVKGITHDKGNVRRPLGQGGGGAPAVTRYARKKVVSGHALVEARPVRGASEQIARHLASLGHPVIGDRRGDRATNGYFWHKHGLDRSFLHRKSVQLTLAGRTIEISSELAPDLASVLKSVSS
;
A
#
# COMPACT_ATOMS: atom_id res chain seq x y z
N ARG A 1 20.54 7.19 20.04
CA ARG A 1 20.28 5.74 19.99
C ARG A 1 21.41 5.06 19.25
N SER A 2 21.89 3.94 19.73
CA SER A 2 22.88 3.13 19.02
C SER A 2 22.29 2.49 17.75
N PRO A 3 23.11 2.12 16.75
CA PRO A 3 22.63 1.39 15.59
C PRO A 3 21.86 0.11 15.94
N ALA A 4 22.32 -0.63 16.95
CA ALA A 4 21.66 -1.85 17.41
C ALA A 4 20.25 -1.58 17.97
N GLU A 5 20.07 -0.52 18.76
CA GLU A 5 18.74 -0.11 19.26
C GLU A 5 17.81 0.29 18.13
N GLN A 6 18.32 0.98 17.11
CA GLN A 6 17.52 1.35 15.94
C GLN A 6 17.03 0.12 15.16
N LEU A 7 17.86 -0.91 15.01
CA LEU A 7 17.47 -2.16 14.36
C LEU A 7 16.37 -2.87 15.15
N LEU A 8 16.48 -2.93 16.49
CA LEU A 8 15.45 -3.52 17.34
C LEU A 8 14.11 -2.75 17.24
N GLU A 9 14.15 -1.41 17.21
CA GLU A 9 12.94 -0.59 17.03
C GLU A 9 12.28 -0.81 15.67
N LYS A 10 13.06 -0.90 14.58
CA LYS A 10 12.54 -1.21 13.25
C LYS A 10 11.88 -2.58 13.22
N GLN A 11 12.51 -3.59 13.82
CA GLN A 11 11.93 -4.92 13.93
C GLN A 11 10.65 -4.93 14.77
N ALA A 12 10.63 -4.21 15.91
CA ALA A 12 9.45 -4.06 16.75
C ALA A 12 8.30 -3.34 16.02
N THR A 13 8.60 -2.37 15.16
CA THR A 13 7.60 -1.68 14.32
C THR A 13 6.91 -2.68 13.39
N VAL A 14 7.66 -3.56 12.74
CA VAL A 14 7.11 -4.61 11.88
C VAL A 14 6.27 -5.60 12.68
N ALA A 15 6.79 -6.11 13.80
CA ALA A 15 6.05 -7.02 14.68
C ALA A 15 4.73 -6.39 15.19
N THR A 16 4.78 -5.11 15.57
CA THR A 16 3.58 -4.37 16.01
C THR A 16 2.55 -4.23 14.90
N ALA A 17 2.97 -3.95 13.67
CA ALA A 17 2.07 -3.83 12.53
C ALA A 17 1.36 -5.17 12.23
N LEU A 18 2.11 -6.28 12.21
CA LEU A 18 1.57 -7.63 12.00
C LEU A 18 0.61 -8.03 13.13
N GLY A 19 1.00 -7.82 14.38
CA GLY A 19 0.23 -8.21 15.56
C GLY A 19 -1.14 -7.54 15.71
N ARG A 20 -1.44 -6.50 14.93
CA ARG A 20 -2.78 -5.88 14.89
C ARG A 20 -3.82 -6.75 14.19
N TYR A 21 -3.40 -7.68 13.34
CA TYR A 21 -4.29 -8.49 12.51
C TYR A 21 -4.35 -9.92 13.03
N PRO A 22 -5.55 -10.42 13.42
CA PRO A 22 -5.71 -11.79 13.91
C PRO A 22 -5.19 -12.85 12.93
N GLU A 23 -5.33 -12.62 11.63
CA GLU A 23 -4.87 -13.51 10.57
C GLU A 23 -3.36 -13.69 10.56
N LEU A 24 -2.62 -12.75 11.15
CA LEU A 24 -1.16 -12.72 11.19
C LEU A 24 -0.60 -13.01 12.60
N ALA A 25 -1.43 -13.43 13.56
CA ALA A 25 -1.03 -13.63 14.96
C ALA A 25 0.15 -14.62 15.14
N GLN A 26 0.32 -15.56 14.22
CA GLN A 26 1.41 -16.54 14.24
C GLN A 26 2.64 -16.09 13.43
N VAL A 27 2.57 -14.92 12.77
CA VAL A 27 3.64 -14.42 11.91
C VAL A 27 4.61 -13.56 12.73
N SER A 28 5.82 -14.06 12.90
CA SER A 28 6.90 -13.29 13.50
C SER A 28 7.90 -12.85 12.44
N PRO A 29 8.33 -11.57 12.42
CA PRO A 29 9.36 -11.15 11.49
C PRO A 29 10.68 -11.86 11.80
N ALA A 30 11.39 -12.24 10.75
CA ALA A 30 12.77 -12.72 10.87
C ALA A 30 13.67 -11.60 11.44
N PRO A 31 14.88 -11.94 11.96
CA PRO A 31 15.83 -10.91 12.35
C PRO A 31 16.08 -9.92 11.22
N ILE A 32 16.12 -8.63 11.57
CA ILE A 32 16.36 -7.56 10.61
C ILE A 32 17.74 -7.66 9.99
N VAL A 33 17.83 -7.52 8.67
CA VAL A 33 19.11 -7.45 7.94
C VAL A 33 19.64 -6.03 8.05
N GLY A 34 20.57 -5.81 8.97
CA GLY A 34 21.21 -4.50 9.19
C GLY A 34 22.13 -4.12 8.04
N ALA A 35 22.34 -2.81 7.85
CA ALA A 35 23.33 -2.30 6.92
C ALA A 35 24.72 -2.25 7.57
N ASP A 36 25.76 -2.64 6.83
CA ASP A 36 27.14 -2.48 7.28
C ASP A 36 27.60 -1.03 7.15
N ARG A 37 27.17 -0.35 6.08
CA ARG A 37 27.44 1.05 5.84
C ARG A 37 26.28 1.92 6.36
N LEU A 38 26.53 2.71 7.39
CA LEU A 38 25.52 3.58 8.01
C LEU A 38 25.58 5.02 7.51
N VAL A 39 26.66 5.42 6.86
CA VAL A 39 26.89 6.76 6.28
C VAL A 39 27.42 6.60 4.86
N ASP A 40 27.37 7.67 4.08
CA ASP A 40 27.88 7.71 2.70
C ASP A 40 27.24 6.71 1.72
N TYR A 41 26.07 6.16 2.09
CA TYR A 41 25.40 5.12 1.31
C TYR A 41 24.38 5.63 0.30
N ARG A 42 23.86 6.86 0.54
CA ARG A 42 22.67 7.34 -0.17
C ARG A 42 23.04 7.88 -1.54
N ILE A 43 22.64 7.15 -2.57
CA ILE A 43 22.92 7.48 -3.98
C ILE A 43 21.84 8.33 -4.66
N ARG A 44 20.80 8.73 -3.94
CA ARG A 44 19.77 9.64 -4.45
C ARG A 44 19.32 10.60 -3.37
N ALA A 45 19.27 11.89 -3.68
CA ALA A 45 18.79 12.93 -2.79
C ALA A 45 17.88 13.92 -3.53
N LYS A 46 16.68 14.16 -3.02
CA LYS A 46 15.81 15.24 -3.45
C LYS A 46 15.95 16.39 -2.45
N LEU A 47 16.43 17.52 -2.91
CA LEU A 47 16.71 18.69 -2.09
C LEU A 47 15.89 19.89 -2.56
N VAL A 48 15.40 20.67 -1.61
CA VAL A 48 14.69 21.93 -1.85
C VAL A 48 15.69 23.06 -1.86
N ALA A 49 15.57 23.99 -2.81
CA ALA A 49 16.41 25.17 -2.93
C ALA A 49 15.68 26.42 -2.40
N ALA A 50 16.37 27.21 -1.57
CA ALA A 50 15.91 28.51 -1.11
C ALA A 50 17.11 29.46 -1.00
N ARG A 51 17.25 30.37 -1.95
CA ARG A 51 18.39 31.31 -2.08
C ARG A 51 19.73 30.56 -2.00
N ASP A 52 20.45 30.73 -0.89
CA ASP A 52 21.77 30.16 -0.60
C ASP A 52 21.74 28.81 0.12
N ARG A 53 20.52 28.27 0.36
CA ARG A 53 20.29 26.99 1.07
C ARG A 53 19.88 25.90 0.09
N LEU A 54 20.37 24.70 0.35
CA LEU A 54 19.97 23.48 -0.37
C LEU A 54 19.78 22.36 0.65
N GLY A 55 18.52 21.92 0.86
CA GLY A 55 18.23 21.00 1.95
C GLY A 55 16.85 20.41 1.95
N LEU A 56 16.28 20.22 3.12
CA LEU A 56 14.97 19.62 3.34
C LEU A 56 14.02 20.60 4.03
N PHE A 57 12.73 20.41 3.86
CA PHE A 57 11.76 21.14 4.67
C PHE A 57 11.83 20.70 6.13
N ARG A 58 11.79 21.64 7.06
CA ARG A 58 11.50 21.36 8.47
C ARG A 58 10.12 20.71 8.55
N GLU A 59 9.99 19.71 9.39
CA GLU A 59 8.74 18.99 9.60
C GLU A 59 7.58 19.97 9.92
N GLY A 60 6.43 19.79 9.24
CA GLY A 60 5.24 20.62 9.38
C GLY A 60 5.38 22.06 8.84
N SER A 61 6.45 22.40 8.10
CA SER A 61 6.66 23.73 7.56
C SER A 61 7.24 23.75 6.15
N HIS A 62 7.32 24.95 5.54
CA HIS A 62 8.04 25.18 4.27
C HIS A 62 9.41 25.85 4.49
N GLU A 63 9.90 25.90 5.74
CA GLU A 63 11.24 26.38 6.04
C GLU A 63 12.28 25.37 5.56
N VAL A 64 13.24 25.82 4.75
CA VAL A 64 14.33 24.95 4.26
C VAL A 64 15.44 24.91 5.31
N VAL A 65 15.68 23.70 5.83
CA VAL A 65 16.86 23.40 6.65
C VAL A 65 17.98 23.00 5.71
N ASP A 66 19.05 23.78 5.73
CA ASP A 66 20.23 23.52 4.90
C ASP A 66 20.98 22.28 5.39
N VAL A 67 21.44 21.42 4.45
CA VAL A 67 22.10 20.15 4.78
C VAL A 67 23.44 19.99 4.03
N PRO A 68 24.39 20.93 4.20
CA PRO A 68 25.61 20.97 3.40
C PRO A 68 26.50 19.73 3.60
N GLU A 69 26.49 19.16 4.81
CA GLU A 69 27.33 18.03 5.20
C GLU A 69 26.50 16.81 5.61
N CYS A 70 25.46 16.52 4.84
CA CYS A 70 24.61 15.37 5.12
C CYS A 70 25.41 14.06 5.00
N ARG A 71 25.74 13.46 6.14
CA ARG A 71 26.60 12.28 6.24
C ARG A 71 26.02 11.01 5.60
N VAL A 72 24.71 10.97 5.36
CA VAL A 72 24.10 9.81 4.69
C VAL A 72 24.24 9.86 3.16
N MET A 73 24.35 11.06 2.57
CA MET A 73 24.62 11.19 1.13
C MET A 73 26.00 10.65 0.77
N SER A 74 26.10 9.99 -0.38
CA SER A 74 27.38 9.56 -0.93
C SER A 74 28.34 10.77 -1.11
N PRO A 75 29.65 10.54 -1.11
CA PRO A 75 30.61 11.62 -1.34
C PRO A 75 30.37 12.39 -2.64
N ALA A 76 29.99 11.68 -3.73
CA ALA A 76 29.69 12.30 -5.01
C ALA A 76 28.49 13.25 -4.91
N LEU A 77 27.40 12.83 -4.26
CA LEU A 77 26.21 13.67 -4.08
C LEU A 77 26.46 14.84 -3.12
N ARG A 78 27.29 14.68 -2.07
CA ARG A 78 27.67 15.81 -1.20
C ARG A 78 28.47 16.87 -1.96
N THR A 79 29.47 16.46 -2.70
CA THR A 79 30.27 17.36 -3.54
C THR A 79 29.38 18.10 -4.53
N LEU A 80 28.49 17.39 -5.20
CA LEU A 80 27.55 17.98 -6.15
C LEU A 80 26.56 18.96 -5.49
N ALA A 81 26.02 18.61 -4.33
CA ALA A 81 25.13 19.49 -3.56
C ALA A 81 25.83 20.77 -3.11
N ALA A 82 27.09 20.68 -2.66
CA ALA A 82 27.91 21.83 -2.30
C ALA A 82 28.16 22.75 -3.52
N GLU A 83 28.42 22.18 -4.70
CA GLU A 83 28.64 22.93 -5.94
C GLU A 83 27.37 23.65 -6.45
N LEU A 84 26.20 23.07 -6.21
CA LEU A 84 24.90 23.65 -6.60
C LEU A 84 24.40 24.72 -5.63
N ARG A 85 24.83 24.67 -4.39
CA ARG A 85 24.37 25.56 -3.31
C ARG A 85 24.70 27.02 -3.63
N GLY A 86 23.69 27.88 -3.58
CA GLY A 86 23.83 29.31 -3.88
C GLY A 86 24.09 29.67 -5.35
N ARG A 87 24.15 28.66 -6.25
CA ARG A 87 24.42 28.87 -7.69
C ARG A 87 23.25 28.51 -8.59
N LEU A 88 22.19 27.92 -8.03
CA LEU A 88 21.01 27.53 -8.81
C LEU A 88 20.31 28.76 -9.41
N PRO A 89 19.80 28.67 -10.65
CA PRO A 89 18.95 29.72 -11.20
C PRO A 89 17.74 30.02 -10.30
N GLU A 90 17.30 31.27 -10.27
CA GLU A 90 16.21 31.73 -9.39
C GLU A 90 14.90 30.97 -9.61
N ASP A 91 14.67 30.49 -10.84
CA ASP A 91 13.47 29.70 -11.17
C ASP A 91 13.53 28.25 -10.65
N VAL A 92 14.69 27.77 -10.19
CA VAL A 92 14.89 26.41 -9.68
C VAL A 92 14.54 26.38 -8.20
N THR A 93 13.54 25.57 -7.85
CA THR A 93 13.01 25.41 -6.48
C THR A 93 13.52 24.16 -5.78
N GLY A 94 14.28 23.31 -6.47
CA GLY A 94 14.89 22.12 -5.90
C GLY A 94 15.64 21.31 -6.94
N VAL A 95 16.27 20.25 -6.49
CA VAL A 95 17.00 19.30 -7.34
C VAL A 95 16.75 17.87 -6.91
N ASP A 96 16.75 16.93 -7.87
CA ASP A 96 16.86 15.49 -7.63
C ASP A 96 18.22 15.03 -8.13
N LEU A 97 19.11 14.70 -7.21
CA LEU A 97 20.47 14.24 -7.47
C LEU A 97 20.52 12.73 -7.45
N ARG A 98 21.16 12.12 -8.42
CA ARG A 98 21.27 10.68 -8.52
C ARG A 98 22.68 10.29 -8.94
N GLU A 99 23.29 9.41 -8.17
CA GLU A 99 24.50 8.69 -8.55
C GLU A 99 24.11 7.37 -9.24
N ALA A 100 24.85 7.03 -10.27
CA ALA A 100 24.77 5.78 -11.00
C ALA A 100 26.19 5.40 -11.46
N ASP A 101 26.34 4.30 -12.17
CA ASP A 101 27.65 3.84 -12.56
C ASP A 101 28.34 4.88 -13.47
N GLY A 102 29.52 5.28 -13.06
CA GLY A 102 30.36 6.21 -13.79
C GLY A 102 30.06 7.70 -13.62
N GLY A 103 28.98 8.08 -12.87
CA GLY A 103 28.72 9.49 -12.62
C GLY A 103 27.37 9.83 -12.03
N THR A 104 26.95 11.07 -12.21
CA THR A 104 25.71 11.58 -11.61
C THR A 104 24.76 12.17 -12.65
N LEU A 105 23.46 12.05 -12.36
CA LEU A 105 22.37 12.73 -13.07
C LEU A 105 21.75 13.79 -12.14
N VAL A 106 21.46 14.96 -12.72
CA VAL A 106 20.83 16.09 -12.03
C VAL A 106 19.47 16.37 -12.65
N THR A 107 18.42 16.45 -11.86
CA THR A 107 17.15 17.01 -12.31
C THR A 107 16.93 18.36 -11.64
N LEU A 108 16.88 19.41 -12.43
CA LEU A 108 16.51 20.75 -11.99
C LEU A 108 14.99 20.81 -11.87
N ILE A 109 14.48 21.12 -10.69
CA ILE A 109 13.04 21.26 -10.43
C ILE A 109 12.71 22.75 -10.51
N ALA A 110 12.12 23.15 -11.62
CA ALA A 110 11.89 24.55 -11.92
C ALA A 110 10.40 24.93 -11.83
N ARG A 111 10.13 26.22 -11.64
CA ARG A 111 8.77 26.77 -11.71
C ARG A 111 8.25 26.73 -13.15
N ARG A 112 6.93 26.58 -13.32
CA ARG A 112 6.29 26.76 -14.62
C ARG A 112 6.56 28.20 -15.12
N GLY A 113 6.98 28.33 -16.38
CA GLY A 113 7.38 29.59 -16.98
C GLY A 113 8.87 29.94 -16.81
N ALA A 114 9.68 29.06 -16.21
CA ALA A 114 11.13 29.23 -16.19
C ALA A 114 11.71 29.30 -17.61
N SER A 115 12.74 30.14 -17.80
CA SER A 115 13.42 30.28 -19.08
C SER A 115 14.21 29.02 -19.46
N GLN A 116 13.76 28.29 -20.45
CA GLN A 116 14.45 27.09 -20.94
C GLN A 116 15.90 27.38 -21.36
N GLY A 117 16.16 28.50 -22.04
CA GLY A 117 17.51 28.90 -22.44
C GLY A 117 18.43 29.10 -21.24
N ARG A 118 17.94 29.71 -20.15
CA ARG A 118 18.70 29.90 -18.89
C ARG A 118 19.00 28.58 -18.22
N LEU A 119 18.03 27.68 -18.17
CA LEU A 119 18.21 26.34 -17.58
C LEU A 119 19.20 25.49 -18.39
N THR A 120 19.12 25.54 -19.71
CA THR A 120 20.10 24.86 -20.61
C THR A 120 21.52 25.42 -20.47
N ALA A 121 21.67 26.74 -20.43
CA ALA A 121 22.97 27.36 -20.23
C ALA A 121 23.56 26.98 -18.86
N PHE A 122 22.77 26.98 -17.83
CA PHE A 122 23.20 26.50 -16.50
C PHE A 122 23.60 25.03 -16.53
N ALA A 123 22.82 24.17 -17.16
CA ALA A 123 23.11 22.75 -17.29
C ALA A 123 24.44 22.48 -18.01
N THR A 124 24.70 23.18 -19.12
CA THR A 124 25.97 23.11 -19.86
C THR A 124 27.14 23.53 -18.98
N SER A 125 27.04 24.70 -18.34
CA SER A 125 28.07 25.19 -17.42
C SER A 125 28.31 24.26 -16.23
N LEU A 126 27.26 23.64 -15.69
CA LEU A 126 27.38 22.64 -14.61
C LEU A 126 28.19 21.42 -15.06
N GLY A 127 27.85 20.85 -16.24
CA GLY A 127 28.54 19.69 -16.78
C GLY A 127 30.02 19.95 -17.09
N GLU A 128 30.34 21.18 -17.55
CA GLU A 128 31.73 21.59 -17.78
C GLU A 128 32.54 21.75 -16.50
N ARG A 129 31.91 22.27 -15.42
CA ARG A 129 32.59 22.50 -14.13
C ARG A 129 32.69 21.24 -13.28
N VAL A 130 31.74 20.32 -13.40
CA VAL A 130 31.63 19.11 -12.56
C VAL A 130 31.69 17.87 -13.44
N PRO A 131 32.87 17.32 -13.73
CA PRO A 131 33.02 16.18 -14.64
C PRO A 131 32.25 14.91 -14.27
N SER A 132 31.88 14.76 -13.02
CA SER A 132 31.03 13.65 -12.57
C SER A 132 29.55 13.80 -12.97
N VAL A 133 29.10 15.00 -13.34
CA VAL A 133 27.76 15.23 -13.89
C VAL A 133 27.75 14.79 -15.34
N LEU A 134 27.02 13.73 -15.65
CA LEU A 134 26.93 13.17 -16.99
C LEU A 134 25.65 13.54 -17.72
N GLY A 135 24.64 14.04 -17.00
CA GLY A 135 23.40 14.48 -17.62
C GLY A 135 22.57 15.37 -16.69
N VAL A 136 21.88 16.32 -17.31
CA VAL A 136 20.97 17.25 -16.62
C VAL A 136 19.61 17.24 -17.31
N ALA A 137 18.56 17.15 -16.53
CA ALA A 137 17.16 17.24 -16.96
C ALA A 137 16.43 18.36 -16.20
N VAL A 138 15.29 18.77 -16.72
CA VAL A 138 14.38 19.74 -16.10
C VAL A 138 13.02 19.09 -15.88
N SER A 139 12.47 19.27 -14.67
CA SER A 139 11.09 18.91 -14.31
C SER A 139 10.36 20.19 -13.90
N LEU A 140 9.20 20.47 -14.49
CA LEU A 140 8.41 21.66 -14.18
C LEU A 140 7.43 21.36 -13.05
N ARG A 141 7.61 22.01 -11.91
CA ARG A 141 6.79 21.78 -10.71
C ARG A 141 5.36 22.33 -10.88
N ASP A 142 4.35 21.53 -10.50
CA ASP A 142 3.01 22.03 -10.27
C ASP A 142 2.93 22.59 -8.82
N PRO A 143 2.68 23.90 -8.64
CA PRO A 143 2.63 24.51 -7.31
C PRO A 143 1.48 23.96 -6.44
N ARG A 144 0.47 23.33 -7.03
CA ARG A 144 -0.66 22.69 -6.34
C ARG A 144 -0.36 21.28 -5.89
N SER A 145 0.73 20.67 -6.38
CA SER A 145 1.13 19.32 -5.99
C SER A 145 2.05 19.37 -4.76
N PRO A 146 1.84 18.49 -3.76
CA PRO A 146 2.79 18.33 -2.66
C PRO A 146 4.10 17.65 -3.10
N GLN A 147 4.14 17.07 -4.31
CA GLN A 147 5.30 16.41 -4.84
C GLN A 147 6.35 17.44 -5.27
N LEU A 148 7.61 17.18 -4.95
CA LEU A 148 8.71 18.04 -5.35
C LEU A 148 8.97 17.97 -6.85
N LEU A 149 9.02 16.74 -7.42
CA LEU A 149 9.05 16.54 -8.88
C LEU A 149 7.67 16.85 -9.46
N GLY A 150 7.67 17.60 -10.56
CA GLY A 150 6.47 17.94 -11.33
C GLY A 150 6.27 17.04 -12.55
N ASP A 151 6.27 17.65 -13.74
CA ASP A 151 6.13 16.94 -15.00
C ASP A 151 7.31 15.97 -15.22
N GLU A 152 7.16 15.00 -16.14
CA GLU A 152 8.23 14.09 -16.52
C GLU A 152 9.51 14.87 -16.88
N PRO A 153 10.68 14.51 -16.31
CA PRO A 153 11.90 15.23 -16.57
C PRO A 153 12.34 15.13 -18.04
N VAL A 154 12.65 16.28 -18.64
CA VAL A 154 13.16 16.37 -20.00
C VAL A 154 14.66 16.69 -19.96
N GLY A 155 15.47 15.88 -20.64
CA GLY A 155 16.92 16.09 -20.76
C GLY A 155 17.22 17.41 -21.48
N VAL A 156 18.12 18.19 -20.91
CA VAL A 156 18.56 19.49 -21.48
C VAL A 156 20.07 19.53 -21.76
N TRP A 157 20.84 18.60 -21.20
CA TRP A 157 22.28 18.46 -21.42
C TRP A 157 22.76 17.04 -21.10
N GLY A 158 23.72 16.51 -21.86
CA GLY A 158 24.41 15.25 -21.61
C GLY A 158 23.54 14.02 -21.80
N LYS A 159 23.78 12.97 -20.99
CA LYS A 159 23.11 11.66 -21.07
C LYS A 159 21.74 11.71 -20.42
N ALA A 160 20.75 11.11 -21.06
CA ALA A 160 19.41 10.97 -20.50
C ALA A 160 19.33 9.86 -19.43
N GLU A 161 20.20 8.85 -19.52
CA GLU A 161 20.16 7.63 -18.70
C GLU A 161 21.58 7.12 -18.46
N LEU A 162 21.78 6.46 -17.32
CA LEU A 162 23.03 5.78 -16.96
C LEU A 162 22.75 4.35 -16.55
N PRO A 163 23.65 3.39 -16.82
CA PRO A 163 23.57 2.07 -16.24
C PRO A 163 23.74 2.16 -14.72
N HIS A 164 23.07 1.27 -14.00
CA HIS A 164 23.21 1.14 -12.55
C HIS A 164 23.01 -0.30 -12.11
N HIS A 165 24.01 -0.84 -11.41
CA HIS A 165 24.03 -2.20 -10.89
C HIS A 165 23.67 -2.24 -9.40
N PHE A 166 22.97 -3.31 -8.99
CA PHE A 166 22.83 -3.69 -7.58
C PHE A 166 23.59 -5.00 -7.33
N GLY A 167 24.91 -4.91 -7.14
CA GLY A 167 25.86 -6.02 -7.02
C GLY A 167 26.76 -6.17 -8.26
N GLU A 168 27.98 -6.66 -8.05
CA GLU A 168 29.04 -6.71 -9.08
C GLU A 168 28.64 -7.57 -10.29
N ASP A 169 28.01 -8.72 -10.07
CA ASP A 169 27.58 -9.65 -11.13
C ASP A 169 26.12 -9.46 -11.57
N ALA A 170 25.41 -8.49 -11.01
CA ALA A 170 24.02 -8.24 -11.36
C ALA A 170 23.90 -7.55 -12.73
N PRO A 171 22.84 -7.77 -13.50
CA PRO A 171 22.55 -6.95 -14.65
C PRO A 171 22.25 -5.51 -14.22
N TYR A 172 22.65 -4.56 -15.07
CA TYR A 172 22.27 -3.17 -14.82
C TYR A 172 20.84 -2.88 -15.30
N HIS A 173 20.18 -1.98 -14.60
CA HIS A 173 19.01 -1.27 -15.09
C HIS A 173 19.40 0.16 -15.52
N LEU A 174 18.55 0.83 -16.28
CA LEU A 174 18.80 2.21 -16.69
C LEU A 174 18.21 3.18 -15.64
N ALA A 175 19.11 3.87 -14.95
CA ALA A 175 18.78 4.97 -14.06
C ALA A 175 18.51 6.23 -14.88
N ALA A 176 17.36 6.88 -14.67
CA ALA A 176 16.98 8.10 -15.37
C ALA A 176 16.52 9.19 -14.38
N PRO A 177 16.55 10.47 -14.75
CA PRO A 177 15.97 11.55 -13.99
C PRO A 177 14.53 11.23 -13.58
N GLY A 178 14.19 11.44 -12.30
CA GLY A 178 12.84 11.20 -11.76
C GLY A 178 12.48 9.74 -11.49
N SER A 179 13.13 8.74 -12.11
CA SER A 179 12.78 7.33 -11.90
C SER A 179 13.08 6.86 -10.47
N PHE A 180 12.34 5.82 -10.01
CA PHE A 180 12.62 5.20 -8.71
C PHE A 180 13.98 4.49 -8.69
N THR A 181 14.63 4.44 -7.54
CA THR A 181 15.77 3.57 -7.25
C THR A 181 15.87 3.34 -5.74
N GLN A 182 16.34 2.18 -5.33
CA GLN A 182 16.76 1.94 -3.96
C GLN A 182 17.98 2.83 -3.65
N VAL A 183 17.96 3.46 -2.46
CA VAL A 183 18.94 4.50 -2.13
C VAL A 183 20.25 3.97 -1.54
N HIS A 184 20.26 2.70 -1.11
CA HIS A 184 21.40 2.02 -0.51
C HIS A 184 21.78 0.81 -1.40
N PRO A 185 22.78 0.92 -2.29
CA PRO A 185 23.09 -0.13 -3.28
C PRO A 185 23.40 -1.50 -2.67
N GLU A 186 24.19 -1.54 -1.61
CA GLU A 186 24.58 -2.80 -0.94
C GLU A 186 23.38 -3.51 -0.32
N GLN A 187 22.50 -2.77 0.35
CA GLN A 187 21.28 -3.35 0.91
C GLN A 187 20.29 -3.75 -0.17
N ALA A 188 20.19 -2.99 -1.26
CA ALA A 188 19.40 -3.38 -2.41
C ALA A 188 19.90 -4.69 -3.05
N ALA A 189 21.22 -4.86 -3.17
CA ALA A 189 21.82 -6.11 -3.64
C ALA A 189 21.48 -7.30 -2.73
N ARG A 190 21.56 -7.13 -1.40
CA ARG A 190 21.16 -8.14 -0.41
C ARG A 190 19.68 -8.49 -0.52
N LEU A 191 18.82 -7.48 -0.65
CA LEU A 191 17.38 -7.65 -0.83
C LEU A 191 17.06 -8.45 -2.10
N HIS A 192 17.68 -8.09 -3.23
CA HIS A 192 17.51 -8.81 -4.49
C HIS A 192 18.01 -10.26 -4.39
N SER A 193 19.14 -10.50 -3.71
CA SER A 193 19.68 -11.85 -3.48
C SER A 193 18.76 -12.69 -2.59
N GLU A 194 18.15 -12.08 -1.56
CA GLU A 194 17.15 -12.77 -0.72
C GLU A 194 15.93 -13.18 -1.54
N ILE A 195 15.41 -12.30 -2.40
CA ILE A 195 14.27 -12.61 -3.27
C ILE A 195 14.59 -13.76 -4.21
N GLU A 196 15.73 -13.70 -4.90
CA GLU A 196 16.19 -14.76 -5.81
C GLU A 196 16.32 -16.11 -5.07
N ARG A 197 16.97 -16.11 -3.90
CA ARG A 197 17.13 -17.30 -3.07
C ARG A 197 15.80 -17.90 -2.66
N ARG A 198 14.82 -17.08 -2.25
CA ARG A 198 13.46 -17.53 -1.87
C ARG A 198 12.72 -18.13 -3.04
N LEU A 199 12.82 -17.51 -4.20
CA LEU A 199 12.21 -18.08 -5.41
C LEU A 199 12.82 -19.44 -5.77
N VAL A 200 14.14 -19.59 -5.67
CA VAL A 200 14.81 -20.89 -5.90
C VAL A 200 14.36 -21.93 -4.88
N GLU A 201 14.24 -21.58 -3.59
CA GLU A 201 13.76 -22.49 -2.54
C GLU A 201 12.36 -23.07 -2.87
N HIS A 202 11.45 -22.24 -3.39
CA HIS A 202 10.07 -22.66 -3.67
C HIS A 202 9.87 -23.30 -5.06
N LEU A 203 10.70 -22.94 -6.03
CA LEU A 203 10.57 -23.42 -7.41
C LEU A 203 11.56 -24.54 -7.74
N GLY A 204 12.57 -24.76 -6.90
CA GLY A 204 13.70 -25.65 -7.16
C GLY A 204 14.75 -25.03 -8.09
N ALA A 205 14.36 -24.32 -9.12
CA ALA A 205 15.23 -23.60 -10.04
C ALA A 205 14.48 -22.43 -10.69
N LEU A 206 15.22 -21.39 -11.13
CA LEU A 206 14.64 -20.28 -11.89
C LEU A 206 14.57 -20.57 -13.39
N SER A 207 15.43 -21.47 -13.90
CA SER A 207 15.50 -21.79 -15.33
C SER A 207 14.15 -22.27 -15.87
N GLY A 208 13.60 -21.50 -16.80
CA GLY A 208 12.31 -21.79 -17.44
C GLY A 208 11.07 -21.42 -16.61
N ALA A 209 11.21 -21.09 -15.32
CA ALA A 209 10.10 -20.70 -14.46
C ALA A 209 9.42 -19.41 -14.96
N ARG A 210 8.09 -19.41 -15.03
CA ARG A 210 7.30 -18.24 -15.42
C ARG A 210 7.09 -17.32 -14.21
N VAL A 211 7.67 -16.14 -14.25
CA VAL A 211 7.60 -15.13 -13.17
C VAL A 211 6.88 -13.89 -13.68
N LEU A 212 5.88 -13.42 -12.93
CA LEU A 212 5.21 -12.15 -13.16
C LEU A 212 5.69 -11.12 -12.12
N GLU A 213 6.27 -10.02 -12.58
CA GLU A 213 6.64 -8.87 -11.74
C GLU A 213 5.66 -7.72 -11.99
N LEU A 214 4.98 -7.27 -10.93
CA LEU A 214 4.05 -6.14 -10.94
C LEU A 214 4.68 -4.94 -10.22
N HIS A 215 4.40 -3.71 -10.70
CA HIS A 215 5.04 -2.47 -10.24
C HIS A 215 6.56 -2.52 -10.40
N ALA A 216 7.01 -2.99 -11.54
CA ALA A 216 8.40 -3.36 -11.79
C ALA A 216 9.37 -2.16 -11.95
N GLY A 217 8.86 -0.94 -12.14
CA GLY A 217 9.69 0.23 -12.41
C GLY A 217 10.58 0.02 -13.66
N SER A 218 11.89 0.28 -13.51
CA SER A 218 12.88 0.06 -14.60
C SER A 218 13.37 -1.40 -14.70
N GLY A 219 12.75 -2.33 -13.99
CA GLY A 219 12.95 -3.76 -14.12
C GLY A 219 14.24 -4.31 -13.49
N ALA A 220 14.82 -3.63 -12.50
CA ALA A 220 16.10 -4.06 -11.90
C ALA A 220 16.04 -5.53 -11.40
N LEU A 221 14.94 -5.92 -10.79
CA LEU A 221 14.76 -7.27 -10.26
C LEU A 221 14.36 -8.26 -11.35
N GLY A 222 13.44 -7.90 -12.25
CA GLY A 222 13.06 -8.74 -13.39
C GLY A 222 14.22 -9.06 -14.31
N LEU A 223 15.10 -8.09 -14.58
CA LEU A 223 16.34 -8.32 -15.34
C LEU A 223 17.25 -9.35 -14.66
N ARG A 224 17.38 -9.27 -13.33
CA ARG A 224 18.17 -10.22 -12.55
C ARG A 224 17.60 -11.64 -12.66
N LEU A 225 16.30 -11.79 -12.46
CA LEU A 225 15.63 -13.09 -12.56
C LEU A 225 15.68 -13.67 -13.98
N ALA A 226 15.49 -12.81 -14.99
CA ALA A 226 15.60 -13.24 -16.40
C ALA A 226 17.03 -13.67 -16.74
N ARG A 227 18.07 -13.00 -16.24
CA ARG A 227 19.47 -13.41 -16.39
C ARG A 227 19.75 -14.76 -15.74
N ALA A 228 19.07 -15.06 -14.63
CA ALA A 228 19.13 -16.36 -13.96
C ALA A 228 18.30 -17.46 -14.66
N GLY A 229 17.70 -17.16 -15.82
CA GLY A 229 16.99 -18.11 -16.68
C GLY A 229 15.47 -18.15 -16.53
N ALA A 230 14.87 -17.30 -15.70
CA ALA A 230 13.42 -17.22 -15.60
C ALA A 230 12.78 -16.59 -16.85
N ARG A 231 11.55 -17.00 -17.17
CA ARG A 231 10.69 -16.35 -18.18
C ARG A 231 9.90 -15.25 -17.50
N VAL A 232 10.46 -14.04 -17.48
CA VAL A 232 9.89 -12.91 -16.77
C VAL A 232 8.92 -12.13 -17.67
N THR A 233 7.70 -11.90 -17.16
CA THR A 233 6.77 -10.88 -17.64
C THR A 233 6.76 -9.71 -16.63
N LEU A 234 7.19 -8.54 -17.08
CA LEU A 234 7.31 -7.33 -16.31
C LEU A 234 6.13 -6.39 -16.64
N VAL A 235 5.41 -5.92 -15.61
CA VAL A 235 4.27 -5.02 -15.76
C VAL A 235 4.50 -3.75 -14.94
N GLU A 236 4.43 -2.60 -15.61
CA GLU A 236 4.58 -1.28 -15.02
C GLU A 236 3.65 -0.31 -15.76
N ALA A 237 2.96 0.55 -15.01
CA ALA A 237 2.03 1.51 -15.60
C ALA A 237 2.76 2.68 -16.29
N PHE A 238 3.96 3.03 -15.84
CA PHE A 238 4.74 4.13 -16.38
C PHE A 238 5.55 3.69 -17.60
N GLU A 239 5.02 3.93 -18.79
CA GLU A 239 5.59 3.50 -20.07
C GLU A 239 7.09 3.84 -20.26
N PRO A 240 7.61 5.02 -19.84
CA PRO A 240 9.04 5.31 -19.96
C PRO A 240 9.92 4.34 -19.13
N ALA A 241 9.43 3.84 -17.99
CA ALA A 241 10.16 2.84 -17.21
C ALA A 241 10.22 1.49 -17.93
N VAL A 242 9.11 1.07 -18.56
CA VAL A 242 9.04 -0.13 -19.41
C VAL A 242 10.02 -0.06 -20.57
N LYS A 243 10.08 1.07 -21.28
CA LYS A 243 11.04 1.30 -22.38
C LYS A 243 12.48 1.15 -21.90
N ARG A 244 12.81 1.66 -20.70
CA ARG A 244 14.14 1.50 -20.09
C ARG A 244 14.46 0.04 -19.77
N ALA A 245 13.51 -0.70 -19.20
CA ALA A 245 13.69 -2.12 -18.93
C ALA A 245 13.97 -2.92 -20.20
N VAL A 246 13.20 -2.69 -21.27
CA VAL A 246 13.41 -3.32 -22.60
C VAL A 246 14.77 -2.94 -23.20
N THR A 247 15.16 -1.68 -23.10
CA THR A 247 16.46 -1.21 -23.60
C THR A 247 17.61 -1.84 -22.83
N ALA A 248 17.53 -1.88 -21.48
CA ALA A 248 18.54 -2.52 -20.65
C ALA A 248 18.66 -4.02 -20.95
N ALA A 249 17.54 -4.72 -21.11
CA ALA A 249 17.50 -6.14 -21.47
C ALA A 249 18.20 -6.39 -22.82
N ARG A 250 17.83 -5.62 -23.86
CA ARG A 250 18.42 -5.74 -25.20
C ARG A 250 19.92 -5.52 -25.19
N LEU A 251 20.40 -4.48 -24.50
CA LEU A 251 21.83 -4.14 -24.44
C LEU A 251 22.66 -5.21 -23.73
N GLN A 252 22.05 -6.03 -22.89
CA GLN A 252 22.69 -7.10 -22.13
C GLN A 252 22.36 -8.51 -22.65
N ASN A 253 21.67 -8.63 -23.80
CA ASN A 253 21.20 -9.91 -24.36
C ASN A 253 20.33 -10.72 -23.37
N ILE A 254 19.51 -10.04 -22.55
CA ILE A 254 18.56 -10.64 -21.63
C ILE A 254 17.18 -10.67 -22.30
N THR A 255 16.53 -11.84 -22.29
CA THR A 255 15.17 -11.99 -22.81
C THR A 255 14.15 -11.83 -21.69
N LEU A 256 13.25 -10.87 -21.83
CA LEU A 256 12.07 -10.71 -20.96
C LEU A 256 10.91 -10.11 -21.74
N GLU A 257 9.71 -10.31 -21.24
CA GLU A 257 8.51 -9.65 -21.73
C GLU A 257 8.22 -8.43 -20.84
N ALA A 258 7.87 -7.29 -21.44
CA ALA A 258 7.53 -6.09 -20.69
C ALA A 258 6.25 -5.46 -21.22
N ARG A 259 5.36 -5.03 -20.31
CA ARG A 259 4.04 -4.45 -20.61
C ARG A 259 3.85 -3.14 -19.88
N ALA A 260 3.54 -2.09 -20.63
CA ALA A 260 3.05 -0.83 -20.08
C ALA A 260 1.54 -0.97 -19.82
N ALA A 261 1.16 -1.32 -18.59
CA ALA A 261 -0.22 -1.59 -18.25
C ALA A 261 -0.49 -1.35 -16.76
N ASP A 262 -1.76 -1.07 -16.44
CA ASP A 262 -2.25 -1.13 -15.07
C ASP A 262 -2.22 -2.57 -14.55
N ALA A 263 -1.73 -2.76 -13.31
CA ALA A 263 -1.52 -4.08 -12.75
C ALA A 263 -2.83 -4.86 -12.54
N VAL A 264 -3.93 -4.17 -12.16
CA VAL A 264 -5.25 -4.81 -11.98
C VAL A 264 -5.76 -5.29 -13.32
N ALA A 265 -5.78 -4.40 -14.32
CA ALA A 265 -6.27 -4.72 -15.66
C ALA A 265 -5.47 -5.87 -16.30
N PHE A 266 -4.15 -5.88 -16.13
CA PHE A 266 -3.30 -6.95 -16.64
C PHE A 266 -3.61 -8.30 -15.98
N CYS A 267 -3.74 -8.32 -14.65
CA CYS A 267 -4.06 -9.57 -13.93
C CYS A 267 -5.45 -10.11 -14.28
N GLU A 268 -6.46 -9.23 -14.46
CA GLU A 268 -7.80 -9.64 -14.88
C GLU A 268 -7.82 -10.24 -16.28
N ASP A 269 -7.12 -9.62 -17.23
CA ASP A 269 -6.97 -10.13 -18.59
C ASP A 269 -6.23 -11.50 -18.58
N THR A 270 -5.16 -11.61 -17.79
CA THR A 270 -4.41 -12.87 -17.60
C THR A 270 -5.31 -13.99 -17.05
N LEU A 271 -6.11 -13.68 -16.02
CA LEU A 271 -7.09 -14.62 -15.46
C LEU A 271 -8.14 -15.05 -16.48
N SER A 272 -8.66 -14.11 -17.27
CA SER A 272 -9.66 -14.39 -18.30
C SER A 272 -9.14 -15.34 -19.39
N ARG A 273 -7.84 -15.25 -19.69
CA ARG A 273 -7.15 -16.15 -20.65
C ARG A 273 -6.72 -17.49 -20.05
N GLY A 274 -6.90 -17.67 -18.74
CA GLY A 274 -6.46 -18.89 -18.04
C GLY A 274 -4.95 -19.05 -17.96
N GLU A 275 -4.19 -17.98 -18.18
CA GLU A 275 -2.74 -18.00 -18.06
C GLU A 275 -2.29 -18.16 -16.59
N ARG A 276 -1.14 -18.79 -16.39
CA ARG A 276 -0.59 -19.09 -15.07
C ARG A 276 0.88 -18.69 -14.99
N PHE A 277 1.29 -18.27 -13.79
CA PHE A 277 2.68 -18.02 -13.41
C PHE A 277 3.05 -18.92 -12.23
N GLU A 278 4.30 -19.30 -12.15
CA GLU A 278 4.80 -20.12 -11.03
C GLU A 278 5.15 -19.25 -9.84
N ALA A 279 5.61 -18.02 -10.08
CA ALA A 279 5.89 -17.04 -9.06
C ALA A 279 5.32 -15.66 -9.43
N LEU A 280 4.89 -14.94 -8.39
CA LEU A 280 4.50 -13.55 -8.48
C LEU A 280 5.45 -12.71 -7.63
N LEU A 281 5.80 -11.53 -8.12
CA LEU A 281 6.62 -10.55 -7.43
C LEU A 281 5.93 -9.20 -7.48
N VAL A 282 5.77 -8.55 -6.33
CA VAL A 282 5.13 -7.24 -6.25
C VAL A 282 5.97 -6.26 -5.43
N ASN A 283 6.14 -5.05 -5.93
CA ASN A 283 6.82 -3.96 -5.24
C ASN A 283 5.97 -2.68 -5.31
N PRO A 284 4.84 -2.62 -4.60
CA PRO A 284 3.89 -1.53 -4.70
C PRO A 284 4.41 -0.24 -4.03
N PRO A 285 3.79 0.92 -4.32
CA PRO A 285 4.04 2.15 -3.59
C PRO A 285 3.59 2.04 -2.12
N ARG A 286 3.94 3.06 -1.30
CA ARG A 286 3.65 3.10 0.15
C ARG A 286 2.19 2.83 0.54
N ARG A 287 1.23 3.11 -0.35
CA ARG A 287 -0.20 2.82 -0.10
C ARG A 287 -0.55 1.32 -0.17
N GLY A 288 0.39 0.47 -0.60
CA GLY A 288 0.16 -0.96 -0.78
C GLY A 288 -0.59 -1.30 -2.06
N LEU A 289 -1.13 -2.52 -2.12
CA LEU A 289 -1.91 -3.04 -3.24
C LEU A 289 -3.40 -2.66 -3.10
N GLU A 290 -4.05 -2.37 -4.19
CA GLU A 290 -5.50 -2.23 -4.24
C GLU A 290 -6.18 -3.57 -3.92
N ALA A 291 -7.38 -3.51 -3.31
CA ALA A 291 -8.13 -4.70 -2.94
C ALA A 291 -8.31 -5.67 -4.11
N LYS A 292 -8.68 -5.12 -5.27
CA LYS A 292 -8.92 -5.88 -6.49
C LYS A 292 -7.65 -6.55 -7.02
N LEU A 293 -6.49 -5.90 -6.88
CA LEU A 293 -5.21 -6.51 -7.26
C LEU A 293 -4.86 -7.69 -6.35
N ARG A 294 -5.12 -7.58 -5.03
CA ARG A 294 -4.91 -8.69 -4.08
C ARG A 294 -5.81 -9.88 -4.42
N GLU A 295 -7.07 -9.63 -4.78
CA GLU A 295 -8.01 -10.67 -5.25
C GLU A 295 -7.52 -11.33 -6.56
N SER A 296 -7.08 -10.52 -7.53
CA SER A 296 -6.54 -11.01 -8.79
C SER A 296 -5.26 -11.83 -8.60
N ILE A 297 -4.34 -11.37 -7.75
CA ILE A 297 -3.12 -12.11 -7.35
C ILE A 297 -3.50 -13.49 -6.78
N ALA A 298 -4.46 -13.53 -5.85
CA ALA A 298 -4.94 -14.79 -5.29
C ALA A 298 -5.54 -15.70 -6.37
N GLY A 299 -6.31 -15.14 -7.31
CA GLY A 299 -6.89 -15.87 -8.44
C GLY A 299 -5.86 -16.47 -9.40
N LEU A 300 -4.68 -15.85 -9.57
CA LEU A 300 -3.60 -16.38 -10.39
C LEU A 300 -3.00 -17.67 -9.82
N ALA A 301 -3.18 -17.94 -8.54
CA ALA A 301 -2.85 -19.20 -7.88
C ALA A 301 -1.38 -19.66 -8.10
N ALA A 302 -0.42 -18.72 -8.05
CA ALA A 302 1.00 -19.03 -8.17
C ALA A 302 1.51 -19.83 -6.96
N LYS A 303 2.58 -20.61 -7.15
CA LYS A 303 3.20 -21.43 -6.07
C LYS A 303 3.80 -20.55 -4.97
N VAL A 304 4.27 -19.36 -5.33
CA VAL A 304 4.90 -18.40 -4.42
C VAL A 304 4.60 -16.97 -4.85
N LEU A 305 4.32 -16.11 -3.86
CA LEU A 305 4.25 -14.65 -4.03
C LEU A 305 5.34 -14.01 -3.17
N VAL A 306 6.17 -13.17 -3.77
CA VAL A 306 7.10 -12.31 -3.04
C VAL A 306 6.58 -10.88 -3.05
N TYR A 307 6.46 -10.28 -1.86
CA TYR A 307 5.98 -8.92 -1.66
C TYR A 307 7.11 -8.07 -1.06
N VAL A 308 7.52 -7.01 -1.76
CA VAL A 308 8.45 -6.00 -1.25
C VAL A 308 7.66 -4.80 -0.76
N SER A 309 7.98 -4.26 0.43
CA SER A 309 7.24 -3.12 1.00
C SER A 309 8.11 -2.22 1.87
N CYS A 310 7.94 -0.92 1.71
CA CYS A 310 8.55 0.10 2.58
C CYS A 310 7.58 0.66 3.66
N ALA A 311 6.40 0.07 3.84
CA ALA A 311 5.37 0.58 4.74
C ALA A 311 4.73 -0.56 5.55
N PRO A 312 5.21 -0.85 6.77
CA PRO A 312 4.76 -1.98 7.58
C PRO A 312 3.25 -2.03 7.83
N ASP A 313 2.60 -0.89 8.07
CA ASP A 313 1.16 -0.83 8.36
C ASP A 313 0.31 -1.21 7.14
N THR A 314 0.64 -0.70 5.95
CA THR A 314 -0.06 -1.06 4.71
C THR A 314 0.27 -2.49 4.28
N PHE A 315 1.51 -2.93 4.48
CA PHE A 315 1.90 -4.32 4.26
C PHE A 315 1.08 -5.28 5.13
N ALA A 316 0.96 -5.02 6.43
CA ALA A 316 0.18 -5.87 7.34
C ALA A 316 -1.30 -5.95 6.95
N ARG A 317 -1.91 -4.84 6.50
CA ARG A 317 -3.26 -4.81 5.94
C ARG A 317 -3.38 -5.74 4.71
N ASP A 318 -2.44 -5.60 3.77
CA ASP A 318 -2.45 -6.38 2.53
C ASP A 318 -2.18 -7.86 2.81
N ALA A 319 -1.22 -8.15 3.70
CA ALA A 319 -0.88 -9.51 4.12
C ALA A 319 -2.06 -10.22 4.80
N ALA A 320 -2.79 -9.52 5.68
CA ALA A 320 -3.98 -10.06 6.32
C ALA A 320 -5.09 -10.37 5.29
N HIS A 321 -5.28 -9.50 4.28
CA HIS A 321 -6.22 -9.78 3.21
C HIS A 321 -5.78 -10.95 2.35
N LEU A 322 -4.50 -11.00 1.94
CA LEU A 322 -3.94 -12.14 1.18
C LEU A 322 -4.07 -13.45 1.96
N ALA A 323 -3.86 -13.44 3.28
CA ALA A 323 -4.05 -14.62 4.13
C ALA A 323 -5.51 -15.11 4.11
N ARG A 324 -6.49 -14.19 4.18
CA ARG A 324 -7.91 -14.56 4.02
C ARG A 324 -8.23 -15.12 2.63
N LEU A 325 -7.49 -14.69 1.61
CA LEU A 325 -7.62 -15.19 0.24
C LEU A 325 -6.85 -16.50 -0.02
N GLY A 326 -6.19 -17.05 1.00
CA GLY A 326 -5.47 -18.33 0.89
C GLY A 326 -3.99 -18.19 0.52
N TYR A 327 -3.39 -16.99 0.65
CA TYR A 327 -1.95 -16.78 0.56
C TYR A 327 -1.38 -16.46 1.93
N LEU A 328 -0.73 -17.43 2.57
CA LEU A 328 -0.20 -17.28 3.92
C LEU A 328 1.23 -16.73 3.91
N PRO A 329 1.54 -15.72 4.72
CA PRO A 329 2.91 -15.25 4.88
C PRO A 329 3.75 -16.31 5.62
N GLU A 330 4.65 -16.96 4.90
CA GLU A 330 5.58 -17.95 5.45
C GLU A 330 6.77 -17.26 6.13
N ARG A 331 7.24 -16.16 5.53
CA ARG A 331 8.38 -15.41 6.04
C ARG A 331 8.25 -13.94 5.77
N VAL A 332 8.60 -13.12 6.76
CA VAL A 332 8.72 -11.66 6.64
C VAL A 332 10.12 -11.28 7.10
N THR A 333 10.96 -10.79 6.20
CA THR A 333 12.34 -10.37 6.48
C THR A 333 12.45 -8.86 6.37
N PRO A 334 12.71 -8.14 7.49
CA PRO A 334 12.98 -6.71 7.47
C PRO A 334 14.41 -6.41 7.01
N PHE A 335 14.60 -5.29 6.29
CA PHE A 335 15.88 -4.78 5.83
C PHE A 335 16.06 -3.31 6.24
N ASP A 336 17.24 -2.97 6.71
CA ASP A 336 17.63 -1.59 7.00
C ASP A 336 18.19 -0.91 5.74
N LEU A 337 17.31 -0.51 4.82
CA LEU A 337 17.70 0.20 3.59
C LEU A 337 18.00 1.68 3.81
N ILE A 338 17.54 2.25 4.90
CA ILE A 338 17.76 3.67 5.23
C ILE A 338 18.24 3.73 6.69
N PRO A 339 19.50 3.39 6.93
CA PRO A 339 20.11 3.54 8.26
C PRO A 339 19.96 4.94 8.83
N LEU A 340 19.94 5.04 10.14
CA LEU A 340 19.79 6.28 10.91
C LEU A 340 18.41 6.97 10.71
N SER A 341 17.41 6.21 10.27
CA SER A 341 16.01 6.63 10.18
C SER A 341 15.08 5.56 10.76
N ASP A 342 13.80 5.83 10.83
CA ASP A 342 12.74 4.88 11.23
C ASP A 342 12.24 4.00 10.07
N ALA A 343 12.66 4.28 8.84
CA ALA A 343 12.23 3.55 7.66
C ALA A 343 12.77 2.11 7.65
N VAL A 344 11.91 1.17 7.28
CA VAL A 344 12.24 -0.25 7.12
C VAL A 344 11.67 -0.74 5.79
N GLU A 345 12.41 -1.60 5.10
CA GLU A 345 11.95 -2.32 3.91
C GLU A 345 11.67 -3.76 4.28
N LEU A 346 10.68 -4.38 3.68
CA LEU A 346 10.27 -5.76 3.94
C LEU A 346 10.37 -6.59 2.68
N VAL A 347 10.85 -7.83 2.81
CA VAL A 347 10.66 -8.89 1.83
C VAL A 347 9.81 -9.96 2.49
N ALA A 348 8.62 -10.19 1.99
CA ALA A 348 7.71 -11.20 2.50
C ALA A 348 7.44 -12.26 1.44
N VAL A 349 7.48 -13.52 1.87
CA VAL A 349 7.16 -14.68 1.04
C VAL A 349 5.83 -15.24 1.47
N PHE A 350 4.94 -15.45 0.52
CA PHE A 350 3.63 -16.03 0.72
C PHE A 350 3.49 -17.32 -0.10
N VAL A 351 2.84 -18.30 0.49
CA VAL A 351 2.54 -19.58 -0.14
C VAL A 351 1.03 -19.86 -0.07
N PRO A 352 0.46 -20.62 -1.02
CA PRO A 352 -0.91 -21.08 -0.91
C PRO A 352 -1.15 -21.89 0.35
N GLY A 353 -2.29 -21.70 1.00
CA GLY A 353 -2.67 -22.43 2.21
C GLY A 353 -4.10 -22.11 2.64
N ASP A 354 -4.54 -22.77 3.69
CA ASP A 354 -5.88 -22.56 4.23
C ASP A 354 -6.02 -21.18 4.90
N SER A 355 -7.06 -20.45 4.52
CA SER A 355 -7.37 -19.15 5.15
C SER A 355 -7.49 -19.32 6.67
N PRO A 356 -6.86 -18.45 7.50
CA PRO A 356 -6.91 -18.55 8.96
C PRO A 356 -8.33 -18.49 9.52
N ALA A 357 -8.57 -19.14 10.65
CA ALA A 357 -9.85 -19.05 11.33
C ALA A 357 -10.18 -17.60 11.71
N PRO A 358 -11.46 -17.16 11.64
CA PRO A 358 -11.84 -15.84 12.12
C PRO A 358 -11.75 -15.75 13.64
N LYS A 359 -11.52 -14.55 14.17
CA LYS A 359 -11.53 -14.31 15.62
C LYS A 359 -12.95 -14.46 16.15
N VAL A 360 -13.13 -15.38 17.10
CA VAL A 360 -14.42 -15.59 17.80
C VAL A 360 -14.58 -14.52 18.89
N LEU A 361 -15.72 -13.84 18.87
CA LEU A 361 -16.10 -12.82 19.87
C LEU A 361 -17.06 -13.37 20.93
N TYR A 362 -17.90 -14.32 20.52
CA TYR A 362 -18.86 -15.02 21.39
C TYR A 362 -19.23 -16.36 20.76
N GLN A 363 -19.46 -17.36 21.58
CA GLN A 363 -19.99 -18.66 21.16
C GLN A 363 -20.78 -19.33 22.27
N ASP A 364 -21.96 -19.85 21.92
CA ASP A 364 -22.74 -20.78 22.73
C ASP A 364 -23.29 -21.94 21.87
N GLU A 365 -24.25 -22.69 22.34
CA GLU A 365 -24.81 -23.86 21.63
C GLU A 365 -25.53 -23.50 20.33
N SER A 366 -26.06 -22.27 20.21
CA SER A 366 -26.91 -21.84 19.09
C SER A 366 -26.37 -20.67 18.26
N LEU A 367 -25.44 -19.93 18.81
CA LEU A 367 -24.96 -18.69 18.26
C LEU A 367 -23.43 -18.62 18.28
N ILE A 368 -22.82 -18.24 17.17
CA ILE A 368 -21.43 -17.82 17.12
C ILE A 368 -21.33 -16.42 16.53
N ALA A 369 -20.59 -15.55 17.19
CA ALA A 369 -20.23 -14.23 16.68
C ALA A 369 -18.74 -14.16 16.41
N VAL A 370 -18.37 -13.65 15.26
CA VAL A 370 -16.98 -13.51 14.84
C VAL A 370 -16.67 -12.08 14.40
N GLU A 371 -15.41 -11.72 14.43
CA GLU A 371 -14.92 -10.48 13.88
C GLU A 371 -14.79 -10.62 12.35
N LYS A 372 -15.69 -9.97 11.61
CA LYS A 372 -15.60 -9.89 10.16
C LYS A 372 -14.61 -8.81 9.75
N ALA A 373 -13.64 -9.14 8.92
CA ALA A 373 -12.76 -8.17 8.30
C ALA A 373 -13.46 -7.39 7.17
N GLY A 374 -12.93 -6.22 6.83
CA GLY A 374 -13.32 -5.52 5.60
C GLY A 374 -12.83 -6.26 4.36
N LEU A 375 -13.52 -6.05 3.24
CA LEU A 375 -13.25 -6.68 1.93
C LEU A 375 -13.44 -8.21 1.92
N GLU A 376 -14.03 -8.77 2.96
CA GLU A 376 -14.32 -10.19 3.06
C GLU A 376 -15.79 -10.46 2.71
N PRO A 377 -16.07 -11.30 1.69
CA PRO A 377 -17.44 -11.69 1.37
C PRO A 377 -18.01 -12.58 2.49
N LEU A 378 -19.27 -12.34 2.84
CA LEU A 378 -19.95 -13.15 3.87
C LEU A 378 -20.15 -14.59 3.38
N VAL A 379 -20.65 -14.74 2.14
CA VAL A 379 -20.87 -16.01 1.46
C VAL A 379 -20.00 -16.12 0.22
N ALA A 380 -19.71 -17.33 -0.21
CA ALA A 380 -18.84 -17.58 -1.35
C ALA A 380 -19.34 -16.88 -2.64
N ARG A 381 -18.41 -16.24 -3.34
CA ARG A 381 -18.60 -15.65 -4.65
C ARG A 381 -17.44 -16.07 -5.54
N GLY A 382 -17.68 -17.04 -6.41
CA GLY A 382 -16.62 -17.65 -7.22
C GLY A 382 -15.68 -18.54 -6.40
N ALA A 383 -14.39 -18.53 -6.74
CA ALA A 383 -13.37 -19.39 -6.13
C ALA A 383 -12.73 -18.82 -4.84
N LEU A 384 -12.99 -17.55 -4.52
CA LEU A 384 -12.37 -16.91 -3.34
C LEU A 384 -13.05 -17.36 -2.04
N PRO A 385 -12.27 -17.58 -0.95
CA PRO A 385 -12.80 -17.94 0.34
C PRO A 385 -13.76 -16.90 0.91
N SER A 386 -14.75 -17.36 1.69
CA SER A 386 -15.73 -16.49 2.38
C SER A 386 -15.66 -16.66 3.89
N LEU A 387 -16.20 -15.67 4.62
CA LEU A 387 -16.29 -15.75 6.07
C LEU A 387 -17.10 -16.97 6.52
N GLU A 388 -18.21 -17.28 5.85
CA GLU A 388 -19.01 -18.47 6.16
C GLU A 388 -18.17 -19.76 6.08
N GLN A 389 -17.38 -19.94 5.02
CA GLN A 389 -16.51 -21.12 4.89
C GLN A 389 -15.46 -21.19 6.00
N ARG A 390 -14.91 -20.04 6.43
CA ARG A 390 -13.96 -19.96 7.54
C ARG A 390 -14.62 -20.27 8.88
N VAL A 391 -15.85 -19.77 9.12
CA VAL A 391 -16.63 -20.04 10.33
C VAL A 391 -16.99 -21.51 10.43
N ARG A 392 -17.43 -22.16 9.34
CA ARG A 392 -17.79 -23.58 9.33
C ARG A 392 -16.63 -24.53 9.68
N ARG A 393 -15.40 -24.05 9.64
CA ARG A 393 -14.21 -24.81 10.09
C ARG A 393 -13.96 -24.67 11.60
N LEU A 394 -14.69 -23.81 12.31
CA LEU A 394 -14.58 -23.68 13.75
C LEU A 394 -15.27 -24.85 14.48
N PRO A 395 -14.78 -25.27 15.65
CA PRO A 395 -15.43 -26.29 16.47
C PRO A 395 -16.89 -25.93 16.77
N GLY A 396 -17.78 -26.88 16.54
CA GLY A 396 -19.24 -26.70 16.78
C GLY A 396 -19.96 -25.82 15.75
N ALA A 397 -19.31 -25.35 14.68
CA ALA A 397 -19.89 -24.43 13.69
C ALA A 397 -20.04 -25.01 12.28
N ALA A 398 -19.94 -26.33 12.08
CA ALA A 398 -20.00 -26.96 10.76
C ALA A 398 -21.30 -26.64 9.99
N ALA A 399 -22.42 -26.47 10.68
CA ALA A 399 -23.72 -26.10 10.11
C ALA A 399 -24.02 -24.58 10.20
N ALA A 400 -23.02 -23.75 10.49
CA ALA A 400 -23.22 -22.32 10.70
C ALA A 400 -23.88 -21.64 9.50
N VAL A 401 -24.91 -20.83 9.78
CA VAL A 401 -25.69 -20.07 8.81
C VAL A 401 -25.59 -18.58 9.16
N PRO A 402 -25.23 -17.68 8.21
CA PRO A 402 -25.19 -16.26 8.47
C PRO A 402 -26.58 -15.71 8.82
N LEU A 403 -26.65 -14.88 9.86
CA LEU A 403 -27.91 -14.36 10.39
C LEU A 403 -28.29 -13.01 9.76
N ASP A 404 -27.31 -12.21 9.40
CA ASP A 404 -27.51 -10.90 8.80
C ASP A 404 -26.63 -10.65 7.58
N ALA A 405 -27.06 -9.72 6.74
CA ALA A 405 -26.34 -9.33 5.54
C ALA A 405 -25.45 -8.12 5.82
N ILE A 406 -24.20 -8.37 6.26
CA ILE A 406 -23.16 -7.34 6.30
C ILE A 406 -22.45 -7.33 4.97
N ASP A 407 -22.37 -6.15 4.32
CA ASP A 407 -21.67 -6.02 3.03
C ASP A 407 -20.15 -6.30 3.16
N SER A 408 -19.50 -6.60 2.04
CA SER A 408 -18.06 -6.94 2.03
C SER A 408 -17.18 -5.79 2.55
N GLY A 409 -17.54 -4.54 2.30
CA GLY A 409 -16.78 -3.36 2.72
C GLY A 409 -16.89 -3.06 4.21
N THR A 410 -17.92 -3.57 4.91
CA THR A 410 -18.15 -3.34 6.33
C THR A 410 -17.44 -4.39 7.17
N SER A 411 -16.77 -3.95 8.25
CA SER A 411 -16.11 -4.82 9.24
C SER A 411 -16.85 -4.85 10.57
N GLY A 412 -16.44 -5.72 11.49
CA GLY A 412 -16.92 -5.79 12.87
C GLY A 412 -17.73 -7.05 13.18
N VAL A 413 -18.62 -6.96 14.17
CA VAL A 413 -19.38 -8.11 14.67
C VAL A 413 -20.25 -8.74 13.58
N CYS A 414 -20.08 -10.02 13.31
CA CYS A 414 -20.89 -10.81 12.39
C CYS A 414 -21.41 -12.07 13.09
N LEU A 415 -22.70 -12.37 12.92
CA LEU A 415 -23.41 -13.40 13.65
C LEU A 415 -23.80 -14.57 12.75
N PHE A 416 -23.64 -15.78 13.28
CA PHE A 416 -24.07 -17.03 12.64
C PHE A 416 -24.85 -17.89 13.62
N ALA A 417 -25.93 -18.52 13.17
CA ALA A 417 -26.57 -19.58 13.92
C ALA A 417 -25.78 -20.87 13.72
N THR A 418 -25.44 -21.56 14.81
CA THR A 418 -24.80 -22.90 14.76
C THR A 418 -25.83 -24.00 14.64
N ASP A 419 -27.09 -23.71 15.04
CA ASP A 419 -28.25 -24.57 14.89
C ASP A 419 -29.20 -24.00 13.82
N PRO A 420 -29.40 -24.67 12.68
CA PRO A 420 -30.32 -24.21 11.63
C PRO A 420 -31.77 -24.04 12.07
N ASP A 421 -32.24 -24.81 13.05
CA ASP A 421 -33.62 -24.75 13.53
C ASP A 421 -33.87 -23.45 14.33
N LYS A 422 -32.85 -22.84 14.88
CA LYS A 422 -32.91 -21.58 15.64
C LYS A 422 -32.72 -20.31 14.81
N VAL A 423 -32.44 -20.43 13.51
CA VAL A 423 -32.20 -19.28 12.64
C VAL A 423 -33.31 -18.23 12.72
N THR A 424 -34.58 -18.66 12.66
CA THR A 424 -35.72 -17.75 12.67
C THR A 424 -35.87 -17.01 14.01
N GLU A 425 -35.68 -17.72 15.13
CA GLU A 425 -35.72 -17.16 16.47
C GLU A 425 -34.62 -16.10 16.65
N ILE A 426 -33.37 -16.44 16.28
CA ILE A 426 -32.23 -15.55 16.47
C ILE A 426 -32.32 -14.33 15.54
N LYS A 427 -32.79 -14.50 14.30
CA LYS A 427 -33.04 -13.36 13.39
C LYS A 427 -34.04 -12.38 13.97
N ARG A 428 -35.14 -12.88 14.57
CA ARG A 428 -36.12 -12.01 15.23
C ARG A 428 -35.51 -11.28 16.43
N ALA A 429 -34.74 -11.98 17.27
CA ALA A 429 -34.04 -11.39 18.40
C ALA A 429 -33.04 -10.32 17.95
N LEU A 430 -32.37 -10.50 16.79
CA LEU A 430 -31.47 -9.53 16.19
C LEU A 430 -32.22 -8.31 15.63
N GLU A 431 -33.39 -8.49 15.01
CA GLU A 431 -34.23 -7.41 14.50
C GLU A 431 -34.81 -6.53 15.62
N ASP A 432 -35.15 -7.13 16.77
CA ASP A 432 -35.66 -6.44 17.95
C ASP A 432 -34.52 -5.85 18.81
N GLY A 433 -33.27 -6.26 18.55
CA GLY A 433 -32.08 -5.82 19.24
C GLY A 433 -31.51 -4.47 18.75
N GLU A 434 -30.33 -4.12 19.24
CA GLU A 434 -29.63 -2.90 18.87
C GLU A 434 -28.29 -3.24 18.18
N SER A 435 -28.03 -2.60 17.05
CA SER A 435 -26.71 -2.63 16.38
C SER A 435 -26.13 -1.24 16.31
N ARG A 436 -24.85 -1.10 16.66
CA ARG A 436 -24.12 0.17 16.62
C ARG A 436 -22.98 0.09 15.63
N TYR A 437 -22.87 1.10 14.78
CA TYR A 437 -21.84 1.22 13.76
C TYR A 437 -21.04 2.50 13.95
N LEU A 438 -19.74 2.45 13.65
CA LEU A 438 -18.89 3.63 13.49
C LEU A 438 -18.69 3.89 11.99
N ALA A 439 -18.83 5.15 11.58
CA ALA A 439 -18.61 5.59 10.20
C ALA A 439 -17.85 6.91 10.18
N LEU A 440 -16.86 7.05 9.29
CA LEU A 440 -16.27 8.33 8.95
C LEU A 440 -16.95 8.86 7.70
N VAL A 441 -17.52 10.06 7.80
CA VAL A 441 -18.31 10.65 6.71
C VAL A 441 -17.73 11.97 6.22
N LYS A 442 -17.96 12.29 4.95
CA LYS A 442 -17.52 13.54 4.34
C LYS A 442 -18.21 14.74 5.00
N GLY A 443 -17.40 15.76 5.34
CA GLY A 443 -17.89 16.99 5.96
C GLY A 443 -18.35 16.82 7.41
N ILE A 444 -18.89 17.87 7.98
CA ILE A 444 -19.30 17.92 9.39
C ILE A 444 -20.82 17.81 9.47
N THR A 445 -21.32 16.74 10.09
CA THR A 445 -22.74 16.51 10.32
C THR A 445 -23.26 17.37 11.48
N HIS A 446 -24.58 17.48 11.63
CA HIS A 446 -25.19 17.87 12.91
C HIS A 446 -24.74 16.91 14.02
N ASP A 447 -24.83 17.34 15.30
CA ASP A 447 -24.40 16.54 16.45
C ASP A 447 -25.15 15.22 16.56
N LYS A 448 -26.45 15.22 16.24
CA LYS A 448 -27.30 14.05 16.19
C LYS A 448 -28.46 14.24 15.21
N GLY A 449 -28.98 13.14 14.68
CA GLY A 449 -30.12 13.19 13.77
C GLY A 449 -30.75 11.84 13.53
N ASN A 450 -31.92 11.89 12.86
CA ASN A 450 -32.68 10.72 12.42
C ASN A 450 -32.94 10.84 10.93
N VAL A 451 -32.58 9.82 10.16
CA VAL A 451 -32.89 9.72 8.74
C VAL A 451 -34.01 8.71 8.58
N ARG A 452 -35.13 9.15 7.99
CA ARG A 452 -36.31 8.31 7.72
C ARG A 452 -36.55 8.32 6.21
N ARG A 453 -36.03 7.34 5.51
CA ARG A 453 -36.19 7.20 4.06
C ARG A 453 -36.35 5.73 3.68
N PRO A 454 -37.28 5.39 2.75
CA PRO A 454 -37.39 4.02 2.25
C PRO A 454 -36.13 3.65 1.46
N LEU A 455 -35.78 2.37 1.46
CA LEU A 455 -34.59 1.84 0.79
C LEU A 455 -34.83 1.35 -0.65
N GLY A 456 -36.09 1.24 -1.08
CA GLY A 456 -36.46 0.78 -2.43
C GLY A 456 -36.24 1.84 -3.52
N GLN A 457 -36.03 1.40 -4.78
CA GLN A 457 -36.11 2.27 -5.93
C GLN A 457 -37.58 2.66 -6.16
N GLY A 458 -37.85 3.95 -6.38
CA GLY A 458 -39.20 4.46 -6.64
C GLY A 458 -40.09 4.75 -5.42
N GLY A 459 -39.56 4.76 -4.19
CA GLY A 459 -40.28 5.18 -2.99
C GLY A 459 -41.24 4.13 -2.37
N GLY A 460 -41.30 2.92 -2.91
CA GLY A 460 -42.19 1.82 -2.49
C GLY A 460 -41.62 0.85 -1.45
N GLY A 461 -40.45 1.15 -0.83
CA GLY A 461 -39.82 0.28 0.16
C GLY A 461 -40.37 0.47 1.58
N ALA A 462 -40.18 -0.54 2.47
CA ALA A 462 -40.51 -0.39 3.87
C ALA A 462 -39.79 0.81 4.50
N PRO A 463 -40.41 1.56 5.45
CA PRO A 463 -39.78 2.67 6.14
C PRO A 463 -38.53 2.20 6.89
N ALA A 464 -37.38 2.76 6.51
CA ALA A 464 -36.12 2.50 7.19
C ALA A 464 -35.70 3.75 7.99
N VAL A 465 -35.20 3.54 9.20
CA VAL A 465 -34.76 4.62 10.10
C VAL A 465 -33.34 4.38 10.55
N THR A 466 -32.47 5.39 10.39
CA THR A 466 -31.13 5.40 10.95
C THR A 466 -30.98 6.59 11.89
N ARG A 467 -30.65 6.34 13.15
CA ARG A 467 -30.24 7.36 14.11
C ARG A 467 -28.73 7.51 14.06
N TYR A 468 -28.23 8.73 14.17
CA TYR A 468 -26.79 8.95 14.27
C TYR A 468 -26.43 10.00 15.31
N ALA A 469 -25.23 9.90 15.87
CA ALA A 469 -24.62 10.89 16.73
C ALA A 469 -23.16 11.09 16.34
N ARG A 470 -22.75 12.35 16.17
CA ARG A 470 -21.35 12.70 15.91
C ARG A 470 -20.52 12.49 17.17
N LYS A 471 -19.43 11.73 17.06
CA LYS A 471 -18.50 11.46 18.18
C LYS A 471 -17.32 12.42 18.15
N LYS A 472 -16.81 12.76 16.96
CA LYS A 472 -15.61 13.59 16.80
C LYS A 472 -15.61 14.23 15.41
N VAL A 473 -14.96 15.38 15.29
CA VAL A 473 -14.57 15.98 14.02
C VAL A 473 -13.07 15.71 13.81
N VAL A 474 -12.72 15.22 12.62
CA VAL A 474 -11.35 14.86 12.25
C VAL A 474 -11.05 15.44 10.87
N SER A 475 -10.15 16.41 10.79
CA SER A 475 -9.72 17.08 9.54
C SER A 475 -10.88 17.47 8.61
N GLY A 476 -11.93 18.11 9.17
CA GLY A 476 -13.10 18.54 8.40
C GLY A 476 -14.12 17.44 8.06
N HIS A 477 -13.96 16.25 8.60
CA HIS A 477 -14.85 15.09 8.47
C HIS A 477 -15.45 14.68 9.82
N ALA A 478 -16.62 14.06 9.82
CA ALA A 478 -17.28 13.62 11.04
C ALA A 478 -17.15 12.12 11.25
N LEU A 479 -16.65 11.71 12.42
CA LEU A 479 -16.80 10.35 12.92
C LEU A 479 -18.16 10.25 13.62
N VAL A 480 -19.06 9.41 13.11
CA VAL A 480 -20.41 9.23 13.63
C VAL A 480 -20.65 7.81 14.13
N GLU A 481 -21.42 7.69 15.20
CA GLU A 481 -22.04 6.43 15.60
C GLU A 481 -23.43 6.36 14.99
N ALA A 482 -23.70 5.34 14.19
CA ALA A 482 -24.97 5.13 13.53
C ALA A 482 -25.68 3.89 14.08
N ARG A 483 -27.01 3.98 14.26
CA ARG A 483 -27.88 2.91 14.75
C ARG A 483 -29.05 2.73 13.80
N PRO A 484 -29.05 1.71 12.95
CA PRO A 484 -30.20 1.39 12.13
C PRO A 484 -31.31 0.80 13.02
N VAL A 485 -32.54 1.27 12.83
CA VAL A 485 -33.74 0.65 13.40
C VAL A 485 -34.27 -0.30 12.34
N ARG A 486 -34.01 -1.61 12.52
CA ARG A 486 -34.23 -2.65 11.51
C ARG A 486 -33.49 -2.35 10.20
N GLY A 487 -32.46 -3.09 9.89
CA GLY A 487 -31.71 -2.94 8.63
C GLY A 487 -30.22 -3.25 8.73
N ALA A 488 -29.56 -3.22 7.57
CA ALA A 488 -28.19 -3.60 7.36
C ALA A 488 -27.25 -2.41 7.18
N SER A 489 -25.95 -2.69 7.05
CA SER A 489 -24.87 -1.71 6.80
C SER A 489 -25.11 -0.83 5.57
N GLU A 490 -25.67 -1.38 4.49
CA GLU A 490 -26.01 -0.62 3.28
C GLU A 490 -27.03 0.50 3.53
N GLN A 491 -27.98 0.32 4.45
CA GLN A 491 -28.94 1.35 4.87
C GLN A 491 -28.22 2.58 5.43
N ILE A 492 -27.22 2.37 6.30
CA ILE A 492 -26.46 3.45 6.93
C ILE A 492 -25.75 4.29 5.86
N ALA A 493 -25.04 3.64 4.94
CA ALA A 493 -24.31 4.33 3.88
C ALA A 493 -25.26 5.13 2.96
N ARG A 494 -26.43 4.57 2.59
CA ARG A 494 -27.46 5.27 1.80
C ARG A 494 -28.05 6.46 2.54
N HIS A 495 -28.39 6.29 3.81
CA HIS A 495 -29.00 7.34 4.61
C HIS A 495 -28.04 8.51 4.82
N LEU A 496 -26.78 8.26 5.20
CA LEU A 496 -25.77 9.30 5.39
C LEU A 496 -25.45 10.03 4.07
N ALA A 497 -25.34 9.30 2.95
CA ALA A 497 -25.19 9.91 1.63
C ALA A 497 -26.37 10.81 1.25
N SER A 498 -27.61 10.43 1.61
CA SER A 498 -28.81 11.24 1.35
C SER A 498 -28.86 12.57 2.12
N LEU A 499 -28.06 12.70 3.17
CA LEU A 499 -27.87 13.96 3.91
C LEU A 499 -26.71 14.82 3.35
N GLY A 500 -26.04 14.38 2.28
CA GLY A 500 -24.84 15.04 1.76
C GLY A 500 -23.55 14.66 2.52
N HIS A 501 -23.61 13.65 3.40
CA HIS A 501 -22.49 13.15 4.19
C HIS A 501 -22.19 11.68 3.88
N PRO A 502 -21.75 11.32 2.65
CA PRO A 502 -21.46 9.95 2.30
C PRO A 502 -20.33 9.37 3.17
N VAL A 503 -20.41 8.09 3.46
CA VAL A 503 -19.32 7.35 4.13
C VAL A 503 -18.07 7.39 3.24
N ILE A 504 -16.94 7.76 3.82
CA ILE A 504 -15.67 7.83 3.10
C ILE A 504 -15.25 6.42 2.67
N GLY A 505 -14.79 6.27 1.43
CA GLY A 505 -14.48 4.99 0.80
C GLY A 505 -15.69 4.22 0.25
N ASP A 506 -16.93 4.70 0.49
CA ASP A 506 -18.12 4.10 -0.11
C ASP A 506 -18.30 4.57 -1.57
N ARG A 507 -18.83 3.68 -2.42
CA ARG A 507 -19.09 3.95 -3.85
C ARG A 507 -20.06 5.12 -4.11
N ARG A 508 -20.86 5.51 -3.10
CA ARG A 508 -21.79 6.64 -3.16
C ARG A 508 -21.11 7.98 -2.85
N GLY A 509 -19.86 7.93 -2.33
CA GLY A 509 -19.03 9.10 -2.11
C GLY A 509 -18.47 9.67 -3.40
N ASP A 510 -17.98 10.91 -3.36
CA ASP A 510 -17.31 11.49 -4.51
C ASP A 510 -15.91 10.89 -4.75
N ARG A 511 -15.56 10.76 -6.03
CA ARG A 511 -14.29 10.14 -6.44
C ARG A 511 -13.07 10.91 -5.93
N ALA A 512 -13.14 12.23 -5.80
CA ALA A 512 -12.01 13.04 -5.36
C ALA A 512 -11.69 12.79 -3.88
N THR A 513 -12.70 12.78 -2.99
CA THR A 513 -12.54 12.47 -1.58
C THR A 513 -12.04 11.02 -1.39
N ASN A 514 -12.68 10.05 -2.06
CA ASN A 514 -12.26 8.65 -1.95
C ASN A 514 -10.84 8.44 -2.49
N GLY A 515 -10.49 9.07 -3.63
CA GLY A 515 -9.13 9.04 -4.18
C GLY A 515 -8.11 9.66 -3.22
N TYR A 516 -8.41 10.78 -2.59
CA TYR A 516 -7.54 11.39 -1.59
C TYR A 516 -7.28 10.44 -0.42
N PHE A 517 -8.34 9.83 0.16
CA PHE A 517 -8.20 8.91 1.27
C PHE A 517 -7.44 7.63 0.88
N TRP A 518 -7.64 7.13 -0.34
CA TRP A 518 -6.86 6.02 -0.86
C TRP A 518 -5.37 6.40 -1.00
N HIS A 519 -5.08 7.50 -1.70
CA HIS A 519 -3.70 7.87 -2.01
C HIS A 519 -2.89 8.30 -0.78
N LYS A 520 -3.53 9.00 0.16
CA LYS A 520 -2.85 9.56 1.33
C LYS A 520 -2.88 8.65 2.55
N HIS A 521 -3.99 7.95 2.76
CA HIS A 521 -4.24 7.19 3.99
C HIS A 521 -4.42 5.68 3.76
N GLY A 522 -4.39 5.21 2.51
CA GLY A 522 -4.52 3.80 2.17
C GLY A 522 -5.91 3.20 2.40
N LEU A 523 -6.97 4.03 2.45
CA LEU A 523 -8.33 3.54 2.64
C LEU A 523 -8.91 3.03 1.33
N ASP A 524 -9.02 1.73 1.16
CA ASP A 524 -9.50 1.04 -0.05
C ASP A 524 -10.91 0.44 0.07
N ARG A 525 -11.63 0.77 1.12
CA ARG A 525 -12.99 0.32 1.41
C ARG A 525 -13.80 1.36 2.16
N SER A 526 -15.11 1.11 2.35
CA SER A 526 -15.96 1.97 3.18
C SER A 526 -15.44 2.04 4.63
N PHE A 527 -15.31 3.25 5.17
CA PHE A 527 -15.05 3.45 6.59
C PHE A 527 -16.33 3.20 7.39
N LEU A 528 -16.72 1.94 7.45
CA LEU A 528 -17.91 1.48 8.18
C LEU A 528 -17.57 0.22 8.97
N HIS A 529 -17.91 0.23 10.27
CA HIS A 529 -17.58 -0.84 11.20
C HIS A 529 -18.74 -1.09 12.18
N ARG A 530 -19.22 -2.33 12.29
CA ARG A 530 -20.23 -2.73 13.25
C ARG A 530 -19.58 -2.97 14.61
N LYS A 531 -19.63 -1.95 15.46
CA LYS A 531 -18.96 -1.92 16.75
C LYS A 531 -19.58 -2.88 17.75
N SER A 532 -20.91 -2.97 17.81
CA SER A 532 -21.58 -3.85 18.75
C SER A 532 -22.96 -4.28 18.28
N VAL A 533 -23.39 -5.42 18.82
CA VAL A 533 -24.74 -5.97 18.69
C VAL A 533 -25.23 -6.34 20.09
N GLN A 534 -26.47 -5.97 20.39
CA GLN A 534 -27.20 -6.39 21.59
C GLN A 534 -28.48 -7.09 21.17
N LEU A 535 -28.70 -8.30 21.63
CA LEU A 535 -29.93 -9.07 21.39
C LEU A 535 -30.37 -9.80 22.65
N THR A 536 -31.66 -10.13 22.73
CA THR A 536 -32.21 -10.93 23.85
C THR A 536 -32.68 -12.26 23.29
N LEU A 537 -32.08 -13.36 23.78
CA LEU A 537 -32.38 -14.73 23.37
C LEU A 537 -32.72 -15.55 24.59
N ALA A 538 -33.83 -16.27 24.57
CA ALA A 538 -34.35 -17.07 25.71
C ALA A 538 -34.35 -16.29 27.04
N GLY A 539 -34.72 -15.00 27.02
CA GLY A 539 -34.78 -14.15 28.22
C GLY A 539 -33.42 -13.61 28.71
N ARG A 540 -32.31 -13.96 28.05
CA ARG A 540 -30.94 -13.48 28.35
C ARG A 540 -30.53 -12.42 27.37
N THR A 541 -30.10 -11.25 27.87
CA THR A 541 -29.48 -10.21 27.02
C THR A 541 -28.02 -10.53 26.81
N ILE A 542 -27.61 -10.57 25.53
CA ILE A 542 -26.25 -10.82 25.08
C ILE A 542 -25.76 -9.52 24.40
N GLU A 543 -24.64 -8.97 24.84
CA GLU A 543 -23.96 -7.85 24.21
C GLU A 543 -22.59 -8.31 23.69
N ILE A 544 -22.36 -8.11 22.40
CA ILE A 544 -21.13 -8.51 21.70
C ILE A 544 -20.53 -7.27 21.09
N SER A 545 -19.23 -7.06 21.26
CA SER A 545 -18.52 -5.90 20.72
C SER A 545 -17.24 -6.29 19.99
N SER A 546 -16.83 -5.45 19.06
CA SER A 546 -15.57 -5.52 18.33
C SER A 546 -14.87 -4.18 18.39
N GLU A 547 -13.57 -4.19 18.53
CA GLU A 547 -12.74 -2.99 18.39
C GLU A 547 -12.75 -2.51 16.93
N LEU A 548 -12.46 -1.22 16.73
CA LEU A 548 -12.34 -0.68 15.36
C LEU A 548 -11.29 -1.46 14.59
N ALA A 549 -11.66 -1.94 13.41
CA ALA A 549 -10.78 -2.74 12.55
C ALA A 549 -9.42 -2.04 12.33
N PRO A 550 -8.29 -2.77 12.36
CA PRO A 550 -6.94 -2.19 12.38
C PRO A 550 -6.64 -1.23 11.23
N ASP A 551 -7.11 -1.54 10.03
CA ASP A 551 -6.99 -0.68 8.85
C ASP A 551 -7.73 0.66 9.03
N LEU A 552 -8.96 0.65 9.58
CA LEU A 552 -9.73 1.85 9.87
C LEU A 552 -9.11 2.65 11.03
N ALA A 553 -8.59 1.97 12.05
CA ALA A 553 -7.89 2.61 13.16
C ALA A 553 -6.62 3.32 12.68
N SER A 554 -5.86 2.71 11.77
CA SER A 554 -4.68 3.31 11.13
C SER A 554 -5.05 4.56 10.33
N VAL A 555 -6.11 4.50 9.51
CA VAL A 555 -6.65 5.66 8.77
C VAL A 555 -7.06 6.78 9.72
N LEU A 556 -7.82 6.46 10.79
CA LEU A 556 -8.28 7.46 11.74
C LEU A 556 -7.11 8.16 12.47
N LYS A 557 -6.07 7.42 12.81
CA LYS A 557 -4.83 7.96 13.39
C LYS A 557 -4.13 8.89 12.40
N SER A 558 -3.95 8.45 11.15
CA SER A 558 -3.28 9.22 10.10
C SER A 558 -4.03 10.49 9.68
N VAL A 559 -5.35 10.51 9.78
CA VAL A 559 -6.18 11.71 9.49
C VAL A 559 -6.20 12.67 10.69
N SER A 560 -5.93 12.18 11.91
CA SER A 560 -5.93 12.99 13.14
C SER A 560 -4.57 13.65 13.42
N SER A 561 -3.50 13.16 12.82
CA SER A 561 -2.14 13.73 12.84
C SER A 561 -1.99 14.80 11.76
#